data_3feb381a4ab77c540e646bbdb7487bf5
#
_entry.id   3feb381a4ab77c540e646bbdb7487bf5
#
_cell.length_a   1.000
_cell.length_b   1.000
_cell.length_c   1.000
_cell.angle_alpha   90.00
_cell.angle_beta   90.00
_cell.angle_gamma   90.00
#
_symmetry.space_group_name_H-M   'P 1'
#
loop_
_entity.id
_entity.type
_entity.pdbx_description
1 polymer ?
#
loop_
_entity_poly.entity_id
_entity_poly.type
_entity_poly.pdbx_seq_one_letter_code
_entity_poly.pdbx_strand_id
1 'polypeptide(L)'
;PMFKERPYLYMRSGKPRGVITRTVEGTVPVEEARDDSGNLVVRIEHYLDADVKQPRVYAEFLSRMQRIREDIERWQIKTLVIDSVTFMEIAARKEQQYRLNPTARDPRQWFAGSTDTLEEVLMVNLGTLPINVVVIAHIDEDKDELHGTMVRNPAAPGRLRKRTPAGYSEVYRAYVRRDGDDESLYLWQTRSDQFYNALSLFNVPNPSIQ
;
A
#
# COMPACT_ATOMS: atom_id res chain seq x y z
N PRO A 1 -3.69 -1.48 -21.38
CA PRO A 1 -3.71 -0.03 -21.48
C PRO A 1 -4.30 0.59 -20.21
N MET A 2 -3.80 0.21 -19.00
CA MET A 2 -4.34 0.68 -17.72
C MET A 2 -3.48 1.76 -17.06
N PHE A 3 -2.48 2.29 -17.74
CA PHE A 3 -1.51 3.20 -17.13
C PHE A 3 -1.30 4.46 -17.98
N LYS A 4 -2.39 5.06 -18.46
CA LYS A 4 -2.33 6.40 -19.00
C LYS A 4 -2.49 7.41 -17.87
N GLU A 5 -1.44 8.21 -17.68
CA GLU A 5 -1.38 9.43 -16.88
C GLU A 5 -1.53 9.25 -15.34
N ARG A 6 -0.42 9.27 -14.64
CA ARG A 6 -0.36 9.21 -13.18
C ARG A 6 -0.27 10.62 -12.60
N PRO A 7 -1.29 11.09 -11.86
CA PRO A 7 -1.39 12.49 -11.41
C PRO A 7 -0.27 12.96 -10.47
N TYR A 8 0.42 12.07 -9.79
CA TYR A 8 1.49 12.43 -8.86
C TYR A 8 2.81 12.85 -9.53
N LEU A 9 2.95 12.64 -10.83
CA LEU A 9 4.07 13.19 -11.62
C LEU A 9 3.84 14.63 -12.08
N TYR A 10 2.67 15.19 -11.78
CA TYR A 10 2.31 16.55 -12.13
C TYR A 10 2.46 17.47 -10.92
N MET A 11 3.52 18.26 -10.89
CA MET A 11 3.67 19.30 -9.88
C MET A 11 3.18 20.65 -10.43
N ARG A 12 2.21 21.25 -9.74
CA ARG A 12 1.70 22.66 -9.82
C ARG A 12 1.37 23.28 -11.18
N SER A 13 1.80 22.77 -12.31
CA SER A 13 1.56 23.39 -13.62
C SER A 13 0.95 22.45 -14.67
N GLY A 14 0.51 21.28 -14.27
CA GLY A 14 -0.05 20.28 -15.20
C GLY A 14 0.97 19.68 -16.18
N LYS A 15 2.25 20.00 -16.06
CA LYS A 15 3.33 19.45 -16.90
C LYS A 15 4.25 18.59 -16.05
N PRO A 16 4.64 17.38 -16.54
CA PRO A 16 5.66 16.58 -15.85
C PRO A 16 6.96 17.36 -15.82
N ARG A 17 7.58 17.45 -14.63
CA ARG A 17 8.92 17.99 -14.49
C ARG A 17 9.90 16.84 -14.37
N GLY A 18 10.91 16.84 -15.21
CA GLY A 18 11.99 15.85 -15.21
C GLY A 18 11.84 14.72 -16.24
N VAL A 19 12.84 13.86 -16.29
CA VAL A 19 12.91 12.72 -17.20
C VAL A 19 12.33 11.48 -16.53
N ILE A 20 11.42 10.81 -17.21
CA ILE A 20 10.88 9.51 -16.77
C ILE A 20 11.60 8.42 -17.56
N THR A 21 12.27 7.51 -16.85
CA THR A 21 12.88 6.32 -17.43
C THR A 21 12.11 5.06 -17.02
N ARG A 22 12.06 4.08 -17.91
CA ARG A 22 11.46 2.77 -17.67
C ARG A 22 12.49 1.71 -17.92
N THR A 23 12.68 0.84 -16.93
CA THR A 23 13.63 -0.27 -16.97
C THR A 23 12.97 -1.53 -16.43
N VAL A 24 13.67 -2.66 -16.51
CA VAL A 24 13.27 -3.91 -15.86
C VAL A 24 14.46 -4.38 -15.01
N GLU A 25 14.26 -4.55 -13.73
CA GLU A 25 15.25 -5.11 -12.81
C GLU A 25 14.82 -6.54 -12.41
N GLY A 26 15.54 -7.53 -12.89
CA GLY A 26 15.09 -8.92 -12.81
C GLY A 26 13.83 -9.12 -13.62
N THR A 27 12.69 -9.38 -12.96
CA THR A 27 11.35 -9.46 -13.57
C THR A 27 10.44 -8.28 -13.20
N VAL A 28 10.92 -7.34 -12.39
CA VAL A 28 10.16 -6.20 -11.87
C VAL A 28 10.32 -4.99 -12.79
N PRO A 29 9.25 -4.51 -13.43
CA PRO A 29 9.26 -3.23 -14.13
C PRO A 29 9.46 -2.07 -13.16
N VAL A 30 10.36 -1.16 -13.53
CA VAL A 30 10.74 0.00 -12.72
C VAL A 30 10.55 1.28 -13.51
N GLU A 31 9.91 2.27 -12.88
CA GLU A 31 9.81 3.63 -13.39
C GLU A 31 10.56 4.58 -12.45
N GLU A 32 11.42 5.42 -13.00
CA GLU A 32 12.12 6.46 -12.25
C GLU A 32 11.81 7.83 -12.81
N ALA A 33 11.51 8.79 -11.94
CA ALA A 33 11.44 10.19 -12.28
C ALA A 33 12.60 10.94 -11.62
N ARG A 34 13.32 11.74 -12.40
CA ARG A 34 14.45 12.54 -11.95
C ARG A 34 14.18 14.01 -12.21
N ASP A 35 14.69 14.88 -11.33
CA ASP A 35 14.62 16.33 -11.50
C ASP A 35 15.56 16.82 -12.61
N ASP A 36 15.54 18.13 -12.88
CA ASP A 36 16.38 18.77 -13.91
C ASP A 36 17.89 18.67 -13.58
N SER A 37 18.25 18.38 -12.35
CA SER A 37 19.62 18.15 -11.90
C SER A 37 20.03 16.67 -11.94
N GLY A 38 19.13 15.77 -12.38
CA GLY A 38 19.34 14.34 -12.48
C GLY A 38 19.14 13.56 -11.16
N ASN A 39 18.71 14.22 -10.06
CA ASN A 39 18.44 13.53 -8.81
C ASN A 39 17.17 12.68 -8.89
N LEU A 40 17.21 11.50 -8.29
CA LEU A 40 16.04 10.64 -8.20
C LEU A 40 14.97 11.28 -7.28
N VAL A 41 13.79 11.52 -7.84
CA VAL A 41 12.64 12.11 -7.11
C VAL A 41 11.64 11.02 -6.71
N VAL A 42 11.32 10.13 -7.66
CA VAL A 42 10.39 9.01 -7.45
C VAL A 42 10.91 7.78 -8.15
N ARG A 43 10.86 6.65 -7.46
CA ARG A 43 11.03 5.31 -8.02
C ARG A 43 9.81 4.47 -7.74
N ILE A 44 9.30 3.80 -8.75
CA ILE A 44 8.12 2.92 -8.67
C ILE A 44 8.52 1.55 -9.17
N GLU A 45 8.31 0.55 -8.36
CA GLU A 45 8.52 -0.85 -8.68
C GLU A 45 7.16 -1.56 -8.78
N HIS A 46 6.93 -2.28 -9.88
CA HIS A 46 5.65 -2.92 -10.17
C HIS A 46 5.73 -4.42 -9.93
N TYR A 47 5.15 -4.87 -8.82
CA TYR A 47 5.11 -6.27 -8.42
C TYR A 47 3.83 -6.94 -8.92
N LEU A 48 3.81 -7.41 -10.18
CA LEU A 48 2.67 -8.03 -10.84
C LEU A 48 3.09 -9.34 -11.51
N ASP A 49 2.48 -10.45 -11.09
CA ASP A 49 2.67 -11.74 -11.75
C ASP A 49 1.93 -11.78 -13.10
N ALA A 50 2.63 -12.21 -14.15
CA ALA A 50 2.02 -12.46 -15.45
C ALA A 50 1.19 -13.75 -15.45
N ASP A 51 1.59 -14.73 -14.65
CA ASP A 51 0.85 -15.99 -14.44
C ASP A 51 0.63 -16.23 -12.95
N VAL A 52 -0.63 -16.20 -12.54
CA VAL A 52 -1.06 -16.36 -11.14
C VAL A 52 -0.71 -17.76 -10.58
N LYS A 53 -0.51 -18.76 -11.46
CA LYS A 53 -0.13 -20.13 -11.05
C LYS A 53 1.39 -20.30 -10.91
N GLN A 54 2.16 -19.33 -11.36
CA GLN A 54 3.61 -19.28 -11.21
C GLN A 54 4.04 -17.99 -10.51
N PRO A 55 3.59 -17.78 -9.25
CA PRO A 55 3.84 -16.54 -8.53
C PRO A 55 5.33 -16.38 -8.22
N ARG A 56 5.85 -15.18 -8.43
CA ARG A 56 7.26 -14.80 -8.17
C ARG A 56 7.39 -13.46 -7.48
N VAL A 57 6.48 -12.55 -7.76
CA VAL A 57 6.63 -11.15 -7.36
C VAL A 57 6.61 -10.95 -5.86
N TYR A 58 5.91 -11.80 -5.11
CA TYR A 58 5.94 -11.68 -3.65
C TYR A 58 7.30 -12.06 -3.07
N ALA A 59 7.93 -13.11 -3.58
CA ALA A 59 9.29 -13.49 -3.19
C ALA A 59 10.32 -12.42 -3.59
N GLU A 60 10.17 -11.82 -4.76
CA GLU A 60 11.01 -10.70 -5.23
C GLU A 60 10.83 -9.47 -4.33
N PHE A 61 9.59 -9.14 -3.97
CA PHE A 61 9.29 -8.08 -3.02
C PHE A 61 9.95 -8.34 -1.65
N LEU A 62 9.83 -9.56 -1.09
CA LEU A 62 10.49 -9.91 0.18
C LEU A 62 12.01 -9.78 0.08
N SER A 63 12.61 -10.26 -1.01
CA SER A 63 14.04 -10.10 -1.27
C SER A 63 14.45 -8.62 -1.37
N ARG A 64 13.59 -7.78 -1.95
CA ARG A 64 13.78 -6.34 -1.99
C ARG A 64 13.74 -5.72 -0.59
N MET A 65 12.77 -6.13 0.22
CA MET A 65 12.64 -5.63 1.59
C MET A 65 13.83 -5.97 2.48
N GLN A 66 14.51 -7.11 2.26
CA GLN A 66 15.74 -7.45 2.99
C GLN A 66 16.87 -6.46 2.73
N ARG A 67 16.93 -5.87 1.54
CA ARG A 67 17.95 -4.89 1.12
C ARG A 67 17.52 -3.44 1.22
N ILE A 68 16.28 -3.19 1.64
CA ILE A 68 15.70 -1.84 1.61
C ILE A 68 16.49 -0.82 2.42
N ARG A 69 17.19 -1.22 3.48
CA ARG A 69 18.04 -0.34 4.30
C ARG A 69 19.23 0.20 3.51
N GLU A 70 19.89 -0.66 2.72
CA GLU A 70 20.99 -0.27 1.83
C GLU A 70 20.51 0.70 0.76
N ASP A 71 19.33 0.44 0.21
CA ASP A 71 18.72 1.31 -0.80
C ASP A 71 18.27 2.66 -0.22
N ILE A 72 17.78 2.69 1.02
CA ILE A 72 17.46 3.92 1.74
C ILE A 72 18.69 4.82 1.83
N GLU A 73 19.82 4.28 2.21
CA GLU A 73 21.07 5.03 2.31
C GLU A 73 21.59 5.44 0.93
N ARG A 74 21.65 4.49 0.00
CA ARG A 74 22.17 4.71 -1.36
C ARG A 74 21.41 5.78 -2.14
N TRP A 75 20.07 5.78 -2.04
CA TRP A 75 19.21 6.67 -2.81
C TRP A 75 18.63 7.80 -1.98
N GLN A 76 19.01 7.93 -0.73
CA GLN A 76 18.51 8.96 0.19
C GLN A 76 16.99 8.99 0.26
N ILE A 77 16.37 7.79 0.31
CA ILE A 77 14.91 7.64 0.37
C ILE A 77 14.39 8.31 1.63
N LYS A 78 13.36 9.14 1.50
CA LYS A 78 12.68 9.81 2.62
C LYS A 78 11.34 9.18 2.95
N THR A 79 10.68 8.60 1.95
CA THR A 79 9.35 7.99 2.11
C THR A 79 9.26 6.73 1.27
N LEU A 80 8.82 5.65 1.89
CA LEU A 80 8.44 4.41 1.23
C LEU A 80 6.92 4.31 1.19
N VAL A 81 6.36 4.00 0.02
CA VAL A 81 4.91 3.81 -0.16
C VAL A 81 4.65 2.38 -0.61
N ILE A 82 3.78 1.68 0.10
CA ILE A 82 3.24 0.36 -0.27
C ILE A 82 1.81 0.56 -0.80
N ASP A 83 1.60 0.35 -2.09
CA ASP A 83 0.31 0.48 -2.77
C ASP A 83 -0.02 -0.81 -3.53
N SER A 84 -0.83 -1.69 -2.96
CA SER A 84 -1.53 -1.67 -1.68
C SER A 84 -1.39 -3.00 -0.92
N VAL A 85 -1.65 -2.99 0.38
CA VAL A 85 -1.73 -4.22 1.22
C VAL A 85 -2.72 -5.21 0.64
N THR A 86 -3.84 -4.74 0.09
CA THR A 86 -4.88 -5.58 -0.49
C THR A 86 -4.34 -6.45 -1.63
N PHE A 87 -3.56 -5.88 -2.55
CA PHE A 87 -2.95 -6.65 -3.64
C PHE A 87 -1.74 -7.46 -3.17
N MET A 88 -0.99 -6.95 -2.20
CA MET A 88 0.12 -7.69 -1.59
C MET A 88 -0.38 -8.97 -0.91
N GLU A 89 -1.56 -8.93 -0.26
CA GLU A 89 -2.21 -10.13 0.32
C GLU A 89 -2.48 -11.17 -0.75
N ILE A 90 -3.06 -10.77 -1.88
CA ILE A 90 -3.35 -11.68 -2.98
C ILE A 90 -2.06 -12.34 -3.48
N ALA A 91 -0.99 -11.58 -3.65
CA ALA A 91 0.31 -12.10 -4.09
C ALA A 91 0.89 -13.08 -3.06
N ALA A 92 0.89 -12.73 -1.77
CA ALA A 92 1.36 -13.59 -0.67
C ALA A 92 0.56 -14.91 -0.60
N ARG A 93 -0.76 -14.84 -0.74
CA ARG A 93 -1.62 -16.03 -0.72
C ARG A 93 -1.39 -16.92 -1.95
N LYS A 94 -1.17 -16.34 -3.13
CA LYS A 94 -0.82 -17.11 -4.34
C LYS A 94 0.53 -17.79 -4.20
N GLU A 95 1.50 -17.12 -3.61
CA GLU A 95 2.81 -17.68 -3.25
C GLU A 95 2.64 -18.91 -2.34
N GLN A 96 1.81 -18.82 -1.29
CA GLN A 96 1.49 -19.97 -0.42
C GLN A 96 0.82 -21.09 -1.20
N GLN A 97 -0.19 -20.76 -2.02
CA GLN A 97 -1.00 -21.72 -2.72
C GLN A 97 -0.24 -22.51 -3.78
N TYR A 98 0.59 -21.87 -4.57
CA TYR A 98 1.18 -22.48 -5.76
C TYR A 98 2.67 -22.82 -5.63
N ARG A 99 3.37 -22.19 -4.67
CA ARG A 99 4.81 -22.41 -4.52
C ARG A 99 5.20 -23.05 -3.19
N LEU A 100 4.73 -22.50 -2.06
CA LEU A 100 5.19 -22.96 -0.75
C LEU A 100 4.40 -24.16 -0.22
N ASN A 101 3.08 -24.18 -0.41
CA ASN A 101 2.19 -25.25 0.07
C ASN A 101 1.24 -25.77 -1.03
N PRO A 102 1.75 -26.22 -2.20
CA PRO A 102 0.89 -26.62 -3.34
C PRO A 102 0.05 -27.86 -3.07
N THR A 103 0.43 -28.67 -2.09
CA THR A 103 -0.27 -29.91 -1.71
C THR A 103 -1.25 -29.75 -0.57
N ALA A 104 -1.36 -28.56 0.00
CA ALA A 104 -2.29 -28.29 1.09
C ALA A 104 -3.74 -28.50 0.65
N ARG A 105 -4.47 -29.34 1.41
CA ARG A 105 -5.88 -29.63 1.14
C ARG A 105 -6.84 -28.64 1.78
N ASP A 106 -6.40 -27.97 2.85
CA ASP A 106 -7.17 -26.98 3.58
C ASP A 106 -6.74 -25.57 3.18
N PRO A 107 -7.60 -24.79 2.52
CA PRO A 107 -7.30 -23.41 2.12
C PRO A 107 -6.87 -22.50 3.29
N ARG A 108 -7.30 -22.81 4.52
CA ARG A 108 -6.91 -22.03 5.72
C ARG A 108 -5.41 -21.99 5.94
N GLN A 109 -4.67 -23.01 5.50
CA GLN A 109 -3.21 -23.02 5.59
C GLN A 109 -2.56 -21.94 4.73
N TRP A 110 -3.10 -21.66 3.53
CA TRP A 110 -2.59 -20.59 2.67
C TRP A 110 -2.88 -19.22 3.26
N PHE A 111 -4.08 -19.03 3.83
CA PHE A 111 -4.44 -17.78 4.51
C PHE A 111 -3.60 -17.55 5.77
N ALA A 112 -3.35 -18.59 6.57
CA ALA A 112 -2.49 -18.46 7.75
C ALA A 112 -1.08 -18.07 7.35
N GLY A 113 -0.45 -18.77 6.41
CA GLY A 113 0.90 -18.49 5.95
C GLY A 113 1.04 -17.09 5.33
N SER A 114 0.09 -16.67 4.50
CA SER A 114 0.11 -15.31 3.94
C SER A 114 -0.07 -14.24 5.02
N THR A 115 -0.96 -14.47 5.99
CA THR A 115 -1.20 -13.53 7.09
C THR A 115 0.05 -13.35 7.95
N ASP A 116 0.73 -14.44 8.30
CA ASP A 116 1.94 -14.39 9.13
C ASP A 116 3.07 -13.62 8.43
N THR A 117 3.30 -13.89 7.15
CA THR A 117 4.33 -13.20 6.37
C THR A 117 4.02 -11.71 6.21
N LEU A 118 2.75 -11.37 5.96
CA LEU A 118 2.32 -9.98 5.87
C LEU A 118 2.44 -9.25 7.20
N GLU A 119 2.12 -9.90 8.31
CA GLU A 119 2.28 -9.33 9.65
C GLU A 119 3.76 -8.98 9.91
N GLU A 120 4.67 -9.87 9.57
CA GLU A 120 6.11 -9.62 9.69
C GLU A 120 6.53 -8.41 8.84
N VAL A 121 6.09 -8.32 7.59
CA VAL A 121 6.41 -7.17 6.72
C VAL A 121 5.85 -5.89 7.30
N LEU A 122 4.55 -5.84 7.58
CA LEU A 122 3.86 -4.61 7.94
C LEU A 122 4.21 -4.10 9.33
N MET A 123 4.38 -5.00 10.30
CA MET A 123 4.54 -4.61 11.72
C MET A 123 5.99 -4.61 12.17
N VAL A 124 6.85 -5.43 11.57
CA VAL A 124 8.26 -5.54 11.97
C VAL A 124 9.16 -4.85 10.97
N ASN A 125 9.14 -5.29 9.72
CA ASN A 125 10.12 -4.82 8.74
C ASN A 125 9.94 -3.35 8.40
N LEU A 126 8.70 -2.93 8.11
CA LEU A 126 8.37 -1.53 7.80
C LEU A 126 8.47 -0.63 9.04
N GLY A 127 8.01 -1.10 10.21
CA GLY A 127 8.00 -0.31 11.44
C GLY A 127 9.40 0.02 12.00
N THR A 128 10.44 -0.67 11.52
CA THR A 128 11.83 -0.43 11.95
C THR A 128 12.66 0.41 10.96
N LEU A 129 12.05 0.89 9.88
CA LEU A 129 12.76 1.73 8.91
C LEU A 129 12.91 3.17 9.42
N PRO A 130 14.10 3.79 9.23
CA PRO A 130 14.36 5.16 9.68
C PRO A 130 13.84 6.23 8.70
N ILE A 131 12.68 5.99 8.09
CA ILE A 131 12.05 6.86 7.08
C ILE A 131 10.54 6.90 7.29
N ASN A 132 9.86 7.80 6.58
CA ASN A 132 8.40 7.76 6.55
C ASN A 132 7.91 6.54 5.76
N VAL A 133 6.93 5.83 6.33
CA VAL A 133 6.30 4.70 5.67
C VAL A 133 4.82 5.00 5.50
N VAL A 134 4.33 4.92 4.27
CA VAL A 134 2.92 5.07 3.91
C VAL A 134 2.41 3.72 3.40
N VAL A 135 1.37 3.21 4.02
CA VAL A 135 0.74 1.95 3.62
C VAL A 135 -0.69 2.22 3.19
N ILE A 136 -1.01 1.84 1.96
CA ILE A 136 -2.33 2.03 1.37
C ILE A 136 -3.09 0.71 1.41
N ALA A 137 -4.35 0.76 1.76
CA ALA A 137 -5.26 -0.38 1.70
C ALA A 137 -6.63 0.05 1.15
N HIS A 138 -7.29 -0.81 0.41
CA HIS A 138 -8.70 -0.62 0.10
C HIS A 138 -9.54 -0.78 1.36
N ILE A 139 -10.76 -0.32 1.32
CA ILE A 139 -11.72 -0.45 2.44
C ILE A 139 -12.61 -1.64 2.14
N ASP A 140 -12.79 -2.49 3.16
CA ASP A 140 -13.73 -3.61 3.17
C ASP A 140 -14.83 -3.35 4.20
N GLU A 141 -16.04 -3.79 3.91
CA GLU A 141 -17.21 -3.61 4.77
C GLU A 141 -17.56 -4.93 5.44
N ASP A 142 -17.53 -4.94 6.76
CA ASP A 142 -17.96 -6.07 7.58
C ASP A 142 -19.22 -5.69 8.38
N LYS A 143 -20.13 -6.63 8.55
CA LYS A 143 -21.25 -6.47 9.47
C LYS A 143 -20.84 -6.93 10.86
N ASP A 144 -20.90 -6.04 11.83
CA ASP A 144 -20.80 -6.43 13.24
C ASP A 144 -22.08 -7.18 13.64
N GLU A 145 -21.98 -8.49 13.78
CA GLU A 145 -23.11 -9.37 14.08
C GLU A 145 -23.70 -9.07 15.47
N LEU A 146 -22.90 -8.56 16.42
CA LEU A 146 -23.36 -8.26 17.78
C LEU A 146 -24.21 -6.97 17.83
N HIS A 147 -23.81 -5.96 17.08
CA HIS A 147 -24.45 -4.65 17.14
C HIS A 147 -25.28 -4.32 15.89
N GLY A 148 -25.23 -5.18 14.87
CA GLY A 148 -25.93 -4.98 13.60
C GLY A 148 -25.40 -3.81 12.77
N THR A 149 -24.28 -3.21 13.16
CA THR A 149 -23.67 -2.05 12.50
C THR A 149 -22.70 -2.49 11.42
N MET A 150 -22.56 -1.68 10.37
CA MET A 150 -21.52 -1.85 9.36
C MET A 150 -20.21 -1.28 9.88
N VAL A 151 -19.17 -2.09 9.94
CA VAL A 151 -17.80 -1.66 10.30
C VAL A 151 -16.93 -1.71 9.06
N ARG A 152 -16.16 -0.67 8.85
CA ARG A 152 -15.28 -0.53 7.70
C ARG A 152 -13.82 -0.60 8.14
N ASN A 153 -13.11 -1.59 7.60
CA ASN A 153 -11.73 -1.88 7.93
C ASN A 153 -10.86 -1.86 6.66
N PRO A 154 -9.53 -1.72 6.80
CA PRO A 154 -8.63 -2.03 5.69
C PRO A 154 -8.88 -3.43 5.14
N ALA A 155 -8.93 -3.57 3.83
CA ALA A 155 -9.05 -4.86 3.15
C ALA A 155 -7.74 -5.65 3.29
N ALA A 156 -7.58 -6.31 4.43
CA ALA A 156 -6.45 -7.13 4.82
C ALA A 156 -6.94 -8.44 5.44
N PRO A 157 -6.16 -9.54 5.41
CA PRO A 157 -6.62 -10.84 5.87
C PRO A 157 -6.75 -10.91 7.40
N GLY A 158 -7.81 -11.56 7.86
CA GLY A 158 -8.01 -11.96 9.24
C GLY A 158 -7.72 -10.86 10.28
N ARG A 159 -6.82 -11.16 11.22
CA ARG A 159 -6.44 -10.25 12.31
C ARG A 159 -5.76 -8.94 11.85
N LEU A 160 -5.17 -8.92 10.65
CA LEU A 160 -4.48 -7.73 10.14
C LEU A 160 -5.43 -6.56 9.87
N ARG A 161 -6.71 -6.79 9.61
CA ARG A 161 -7.72 -5.73 9.48
C ARG A 161 -7.72 -4.76 10.67
N LYS A 162 -7.59 -5.31 11.88
CA LYS A 162 -7.60 -4.52 13.12
C LYS A 162 -6.20 -4.12 13.58
N ARG A 163 -5.20 -4.97 13.35
CA ARG A 163 -3.84 -4.75 13.83
C ARG A 163 -3.06 -3.75 13.00
N THR A 164 -3.24 -3.76 11.67
CA THR A 164 -2.50 -2.86 10.80
C THR A 164 -2.71 -1.39 11.18
N PRO A 165 -3.95 -0.88 11.33
CA PRO A 165 -4.15 0.50 11.77
C PRO A 165 -3.52 0.80 13.14
N ALA A 166 -3.57 -0.15 14.07
CA ALA A 166 -3.01 0.03 15.41
C ALA A 166 -1.47 0.11 15.45
N GLY A 167 -0.80 -0.37 14.40
CA GLY A 167 0.66 -0.33 14.27
C GLY A 167 1.23 0.97 13.70
N TYR A 168 0.38 1.90 13.29
CA TYR A 168 0.80 3.15 12.65
C TYR A 168 0.40 4.37 13.50
N SER A 169 1.26 5.40 13.49
CA SER A 169 1.03 6.65 14.21
C SER A 169 -0.08 7.49 13.60
N GLU A 170 -0.31 7.32 12.31
CA GLU A 170 -1.31 8.06 11.53
C GLU A 170 -2.15 7.09 10.73
N VAL A 171 -3.46 7.22 10.80
CA VAL A 171 -4.43 6.42 10.03
C VAL A 171 -5.45 7.37 9.42
N TYR A 172 -5.46 7.47 8.11
CA TYR A 172 -6.34 8.35 7.38
C TYR A 172 -7.23 7.57 6.41
N ARG A 173 -8.47 7.99 6.32
CA ARG A 173 -9.36 7.55 5.25
C ARG A 173 -9.38 8.61 4.15
N ALA A 174 -9.03 8.22 2.93
CA ALA A 174 -9.25 9.03 1.75
C ALA A 174 -10.64 8.75 1.16
N TYR A 175 -11.41 9.78 0.84
CA TYR A 175 -12.71 9.62 0.20
C TYR A 175 -13.04 10.81 -0.71
N VAL A 176 -14.00 10.60 -1.59
CA VAL A 176 -14.51 11.64 -2.48
C VAL A 176 -15.92 12.03 -2.04
N ARG A 177 -16.15 13.31 -1.87
CA ARG A 177 -17.49 13.88 -1.71
C ARG A 177 -17.86 14.68 -2.95
N ARG A 178 -19.05 14.47 -3.47
CA ARG A 178 -19.61 15.33 -4.51
C ARG A 178 -20.28 16.52 -3.85
N ASP A 179 -19.92 17.72 -4.29
CA ASP A 179 -20.50 18.98 -3.84
C ASP A 179 -21.13 19.63 -5.08
N GLY A 180 -22.48 19.54 -5.19
CA GLY A 180 -23.20 19.96 -6.39
C GLY A 180 -23.03 19.01 -7.59
N ASP A 181 -23.38 19.49 -8.78
CA ASP A 181 -23.51 18.65 -9.98
C ASP A 181 -22.16 18.31 -10.66
N ASP A 182 -21.08 19.06 -10.41
CA ASP A 182 -19.83 18.92 -11.18
C ASP A 182 -18.53 18.90 -10.35
N GLU A 183 -18.56 19.14 -9.03
CA GLU A 183 -17.32 19.24 -8.25
C GLU A 183 -17.08 18.05 -7.33
N SER A 184 -15.95 17.37 -7.54
CA SER A 184 -15.49 16.27 -6.68
C SER A 184 -14.44 16.76 -5.71
N LEU A 185 -14.74 16.71 -4.41
CA LEU A 185 -13.81 17.05 -3.35
C LEU A 185 -13.12 15.81 -2.82
N TYR A 186 -11.79 15.81 -2.85
CA TYR A 186 -10.94 14.74 -2.31
C TYR A 186 -10.57 15.07 -0.87
N LEU A 187 -10.99 14.22 0.06
CA LEU A 187 -10.95 14.51 1.49
C LEU A 187 -10.19 13.45 2.26
N TRP A 188 -9.62 13.87 3.39
CA TRP A 188 -9.00 12.98 4.36
C TRP A 188 -9.74 13.06 5.69
N GLN A 189 -10.24 11.91 6.18
CA GLN A 189 -10.74 11.80 7.54
C GLN A 189 -9.58 11.46 8.46
N THR A 190 -9.37 12.28 9.48
CA THR A 190 -8.25 12.19 10.42
C THR A 190 -8.68 11.78 11.83
N ARG A 191 -9.99 11.67 12.07
CA ARG A 191 -10.58 11.24 13.35
C ARG A 191 -11.58 10.13 13.12
N SER A 192 -11.64 9.20 14.07
CA SER A 192 -12.62 8.12 14.07
C SER A 192 -14.04 8.65 14.13
N ASP A 193 -14.93 7.95 13.46
CA ASP A 193 -16.38 8.04 13.63
C ASP A 193 -16.94 6.65 13.98
N GLN A 194 -18.26 6.51 13.98
CA GLN A 194 -18.91 5.23 14.30
C GLN A 194 -18.69 4.12 13.26
N PHE A 195 -18.15 4.44 12.06
CA PHE A 195 -17.99 3.50 10.95
C PHE A 195 -16.54 3.26 10.57
N TYR A 196 -15.66 4.23 10.80
CA TYR A 196 -14.26 4.21 10.38
C TYR A 196 -13.33 4.51 11.53
N ASN A 197 -12.26 3.74 11.59
CA ASN A 197 -11.14 4.06 12.48
C ASN A 197 -10.16 4.97 11.75
N ALA A 198 -9.92 6.14 12.31
CA ALA A 198 -8.87 7.06 11.91
C ALA A 198 -8.15 7.56 13.16
N LEU A 199 -6.86 7.81 13.05
CA LEU A 199 -6.01 8.26 14.15
C LEU A 199 -5.03 9.29 13.62
N SER A 200 -4.85 10.38 14.35
CA SER A 200 -3.77 11.31 14.11
C SER A 200 -3.14 11.71 15.45
N LEU A 201 -1.87 11.38 15.63
CA LEU A 201 -1.08 11.82 16.76
C LEU A 201 -0.65 13.30 16.63
N PHE A 202 -0.57 13.81 15.41
CA PHE A 202 -0.24 15.21 15.14
C PHE A 202 -1.42 16.16 15.30
N ASN A 203 -2.58 15.66 15.76
CA ASN A 203 -3.79 16.46 15.94
C ASN A 203 -4.12 17.31 14.71
N VAL A 204 -3.92 16.74 13.53
CA VAL A 204 -4.28 17.38 12.26
C VAL A 204 -5.78 17.72 12.34
N PRO A 205 -6.17 18.97 12.25
CA PRO A 205 -7.58 19.31 12.26
C PRO A 205 -8.23 18.58 11.09
N ASN A 206 -9.42 18.02 11.32
CA ASN A 206 -10.26 17.61 10.18
C ASN A 206 -10.30 18.82 9.26
N PRO A 207 -9.81 18.74 8.02
CA PRO A 207 -9.92 19.85 7.14
C PRO A 207 -11.42 20.15 7.03
N SER A 208 -11.85 21.15 7.78
CA SER A 208 -13.09 21.84 7.47
C SER A 208 -12.84 22.40 6.09
N ILE A 209 -13.48 21.82 5.12
CA ILE A 209 -13.46 22.21 3.73
C ILE A 209 -13.91 23.67 3.70
N GLN A 210 -13.00 24.52 3.33
CA GLN A 210 -13.31 25.81 2.77
C GLN A 210 -13.27 25.70 1.27
#